data_c405266fa1b3f3a026d2908f03b25d10
#
_entry.id   c405266fa1b3f3a026d2908f03b25d10
#
_cell.length_a   1.000
_cell.length_b   1.000
_cell.length_c   1.000
_cell.angle_alpha   90.00
_cell.angle_beta   90.00
_cell.angle_gamma   90.00
#
_symmetry.space_group_name_H-M   'P 1'
#
loop_
_entity.id
_entity.type
_entity.pdbx_description
1 polymer ?
#
loop_
_entity_poly.entity_id
_entity_poly.type
_entity_poly.pdbx_seq_one_letter_code
_entity_poly.pdbx_strand_id
1 'polypeptide(L)'
;MKTIYTLLIALIFTLNVNAQTETKVTSNGQNITVTIQNIKNDKGSVLLGLHTEDTFMKGPGIKNLKSKIENGQVTVTFTNVEAGNYAIMVMHDENDNNRMDFENGMPLESYGMSNNPMSYGPPQYQDAKFEVNDKDLSFNIRF
;
A
#
# COMPACT_ATOMS: atom_id res chain seq x y z
N MET A 1 52.23 68.54 4.48
CA MET A 1 52.16 67.13 4.01
C MET A 1 51.26 66.38 4.97
N LYS A 2 50.04 66.07 4.57
CA LYS A 2 49.05 65.36 5.41
C LYS A 2 48.79 64.05 4.72
N THR A 3 49.23 62.92 5.31
CA THR A 3 48.98 61.59 4.86
C THR A 3 47.61 61.13 5.32
N ILE A 4 46.74 60.86 4.38
CA ILE A 4 45.39 60.33 4.60
C ILE A 4 45.52 58.79 4.62
N TYR A 5 45.28 58.16 5.74
CA TYR A 5 45.11 56.71 5.86
C TYR A 5 43.69 56.32 5.49
N THR A 6 43.53 55.68 4.38
CA THR A 6 42.23 55.08 3.97
C THR A 6 42.09 53.71 4.64
N LEU A 7 41.21 53.63 5.64
CA LEU A 7 40.86 52.39 6.32
C LEU A 7 39.91 51.54 5.45
N LEU A 8 40.39 50.46 4.90
CA LEU A 8 39.57 49.53 4.11
C LEU A 8 38.90 48.53 5.08
N ILE A 9 37.64 48.73 5.38
CA ILE A 9 36.85 47.78 6.17
C ILE A 9 36.32 46.70 5.23
N ALA A 10 36.95 45.52 5.29
CA ALA A 10 36.48 44.34 4.62
C ALA A 10 35.28 43.76 5.41
N LEU A 11 34.10 43.96 4.89
CA LEU A 11 32.85 43.38 5.42
C LEU A 11 32.79 41.87 5.03
N ILE A 12 33.15 40.99 5.94
CA ILE A 12 33.06 39.56 5.74
C ILE A 12 31.57 39.17 5.98
N PHE A 13 30.82 38.96 4.91
CA PHE A 13 29.52 38.32 4.95
C PHE A 13 29.70 36.83 5.19
N THR A 14 29.52 36.37 6.41
CA THR A 14 29.41 34.94 6.70
C THR A 14 28.03 34.46 6.28
N LEU A 15 27.96 33.80 5.13
CA LEU A 15 26.77 33.05 4.71
C LEU A 15 26.63 31.81 5.60
N ASN A 16 25.74 31.89 6.58
CA ASN A 16 25.30 30.70 7.30
C ASN A 16 24.45 29.87 6.35
N VAL A 17 25.07 28.94 5.66
CA VAL A 17 24.34 27.90 4.92
C VAL A 17 23.84 26.90 5.96
N ASN A 18 22.58 27.04 6.37
CA ASN A 18 21.89 25.99 7.09
C ASN A 18 21.69 24.83 6.12
N ALA A 19 22.61 23.88 6.10
CA ALA A 19 22.38 22.59 5.48
C ALA A 19 21.27 21.90 6.26
N GLN A 20 20.04 22.00 5.76
CA GLN A 20 18.97 21.12 6.22
C GLN A 20 19.38 19.70 5.85
N THR A 21 19.82 18.96 6.85
CA THR A 21 19.97 17.51 6.73
C THR A 21 18.56 16.97 6.60
N GLU A 22 18.12 16.71 5.37
CA GLU A 22 16.94 15.87 5.16
C GLU A 22 17.23 14.54 5.84
N THR A 23 16.62 14.34 6.99
CA THR A 23 16.56 13.03 7.63
C THR A 23 15.75 12.15 6.65
N LYS A 24 16.47 11.42 5.79
CA LYS A 24 15.88 10.36 5.01
C LYS A 24 15.28 9.39 6.03
N VAL A 25 13.97 9.47 6.21
CA VAL A 25 13.23 8.48 6.98
C VAL A 25 13.47 7.17 6.24
N THR A 26 14.41 6.38 6.72
CA THR A 26 14.59 5.01 6.26
C THR A 26 13.34 4.27 6.72
N SER A 27 12.36 4.10 5.82
CA SER A 27 11.25 3.22 6.08
C SER A 27 11.85 1.81 6.24
N ASN A 28 11.78 1.26 7.43
CA ASN A 28 12.27 -0.10 7.71
C ASN A 28 11.31 -1.18 7.18
N GLY A 29 10.25 -0.79 6.47
CA GLY A 29 9.25 -1.69 5.94
C GLY A 29 9.42 -1.94 4.44
N GLN A 30 8.88 -3.06 3.99
CA GLN A 30 8.90 -3.52 2.61
C GLN A 30 7.69 -3.01 1.82
N ASN A 31 7.80 -3.03 0.51
CA ASN A 31 6.67 -2.75 -0.38
C ASN A 31 6.04 -4.07 -0.84
N ILE A 32 4.72 -4.11 -0.87
CA ILE A 32 3.97 -5.26 -1.38
C ILE A 32 3.13 -4.77 -2.54
N THR A 33 3.53 -5.15 -3.75
CA THR A 33 2.79 -4.82 -4.97
C THR A 33 1.78 -5.90 -5.28
N VAL A 34 0.53 -5.51 -5.49
CA VAL A 34 -0.58 -6.40 -5.84
C VAL A 34 -1.08 -6.02 -7.22
N THR A 35 -1.14 -7.01 -8.09
CA THR A 35 -1.74 -6.90 -9.42
C THR A 35 -2.94 -7.83 -9.52
N ILE A 36 -4.05 -7.30 -10.03
CA ILE A 36 -5.27 -8.06 -10.33
C ILE A 36 -5.57 -7.83 -11.81
N GLN A 37 -5.73 -8.91 -12.55
CA GLN A 37 -6.00 -8.88 -14.00
C GLN A 37 -7.28 -9.63 -14.33
N ASN A 38 -7.79 -9.40 -15.54
CA ASN A 38 -9.01 -10.03 -16.04
C ASN A 38 -10.25 -9.73 -15.16
N ILE A 39 -10.32 -8.52 -14.61
CA ILE A 39 -11.49 -8.04 -13.89
C ILE A 39 -12.63 -7.93 -14.90
N LYS A 40 -13.82 -8.46 -14.54
CA LYS A 40 -14.96 -8.65 -15.42
C LYS A 40 -15.46 -7.36 -16.11
N ASN A 41 -15.34 -6.23 -15.43
CA ASN A 41 -15.72 -4.91 -15.94
C ASN A 41 -15.01 -3.81 -15.14
N ASP A 42 -15.04 -2.58 -15.65
CA ASP A 42 -14.39 -1.43 -15.01
C ASP A 42 -15.32 -0.60 -14.11
N LYS A 43 -16.49 -1.16 -13.69
CA LYS A 43 -17.41 -0.47 -12.79
C LYS A 43 -16.87 -0.47 -11.38
N GLY A 44 -17.20 0.61 -10.64
CA GLY A 44 -16.85 0.73 -9.23
C GLY A 44 -15.35 0.79 -8.99
N SER A 45 -14.86 0.03 -8.02
CA SER A 45 -13.46 0.04 -7.58
C SER A 45 -13.02 -1.34 -7.08
N VAL A 46 -11.73 -1.55 -6.97
CA VAL A 46 -11.18 -2.66 -6.21
C VAL A 46 -10.74 -2.17 -4.83
N LEU A 47 -11.21 -2.84 -3.81
CA LEU A 47 -10.80 -2.64 -2.42
C LEU A 47 -9.79 -3.72 -2.04
N LEU A 48 -8.70 -3.31 -1.39
CA LEU A 48 -7.65 -4.23 -0.93
C LEU A 48 -7.40 -3.99 0.55
N GLY A 49 -7.34 -5.06 1.33
CA GLY A 49 -6.98 -5.05 2.74
C GLY A 49 -5.74 -5.90 2.99
N LEU A 50 -4.76 -5.34 3.71
CA LEU A 50 -3.66 -6.09 4.31
C LEU A 50 -4.06 -6.44 5.73
N HIS A 51 -4.08 -7.72 6.07
CA HIS A 51 -4.61 -8.24 7.32
C HIS A 51 -3.55 -9.00 8.12
N THR A 52 -3.63 -8.89 9.42
CA THR A 52 -3.06 -9.86 10.36
C THR A 52 -4.10 -10.96 10.64
N GLU A 53 -3.73 -12.01 11.37
CA GLU A 53 -4.67 -13.05 11.80
C GLU A 53 -5.84 -12.49 12.65
N ASP A 54 -5.55 -11.45 13.43
CA ASP A 54 -6.57 -10.81 14.29
C ASP A 54 -7.60 -9.99 13.52
N THR A 55 -7.24 -9.44 12.35
CA THR A 55 -8.13 -8.59 11.54
C THR A 55 -8.77 -9.32 10.36
N PHE A 56 -8.26 -10.50 9.99
CA PHE A 56 -8.74 -11.26 8.84
C PHE A 56 -10.22 -11.66 9.02
N MET A 57 -11.07 -11.31 8.06
CA MET A 57 -12.53 -11.52 8.08
C MET A 57 -13.27 -10.85 9.25
N LYS A 58 -12.62 -9.95 9.99
CA LYS A 58 -13.21 -9.30 11.18
C LYS A 58 -13.41 -7.78 10.98
N GLY A 59 -13.16 -7.27 9.80
CA GLY A 59 -13.30 -5.85 9.48
C GLY A 59 -12.18 -5.34 8.57
N PRO A 60 -11.90 -4.04 8.58
CA PRO A 60 -10.83 -3.47 7.78
C PRO A 60 -9.46 -4.07 8.13
N GLY A 61 -8.60 -4.18 7.11
CA GLY A 61 -7.20 -4.54 7.32
C GLY A 61 -6.42 -3.47 8.07
N ILE A 62 -5.21 -3.81 8.49
CA ILE A 62 -4.28 -2.85 9.12
C ILE A 62 -3.81 -1.77 8.14
N LYS A 63 -3.85 -2.07 6.83
CA LYS A 63 -3.72 -1.11 5.73
C LYS A 63 -4.79 -1.43 4.69
N ASN A 64 -5.42 -0.37 4.15
CA ASN A 64 -6.47 -0.51 3.16
C ASN A 64 -6.19 0.40 1.97
N LEU A 65 -6.41 -0.11 0.77
CA LEU A 65 -6.27 0.61 -0.48
C LEU A 65 -7.57 0.49 -1.29
N LYS A 66 -7.86 1.53 -2.06
CA LYS A 66 -8.95 1.55 -3.04
C LYS A 66 -8.39 2.05 -4.36
N SER A 67 -8.68 1.36 -5.46
CA SER A 67 -8.23 1.73 -6.79
C SER A 67 -9.33 1.61 -7.81
N LYS A 68 -9.34 2.52 -8.76
CA LYS A 68 -10.15 2.39 -9.97
C LYS A 68 -9.56 1.30 -10.86
N ILE A 69 -10.44 0.67 -11.64
CA ILE A 69 -10.08 -0.34 -12.60
C ILE A 69 -9.79 0.35 -13.93
N GLU A 70 -8.72 -0.05 -14.59
CA GLU A 70 -8.33 0.46 -15.90
C GLU A 70 -8.07 -0.73 -16.83
N ASN A 71 -8.91 -0.86 -17.86
CA ASN A 71 -8.81 -1.94 -18.86
C ASN A 71 -8.82 -3.34 -18.22
N GLY A 72 -9.69 -3.56 -17.22
CA GLY A 72 -9.82 -4.84 -16.52
C GLY A 72 -8.63 -5.18 -15.61
N GLN A 73 -7.85 -4.19 -15.20
CA GLN A 73 -6.67 -4.38 -14.36
C GLN A 73 -6.55 -3.34 -13.26
N VAL A 74 -5.95 -3.77 -12.15
CA VAL A 74 -5.50 -2.90 -11.04
C VAL A 74 -4.10 -3.31 -10.63
N THR A 75 -3.24 -2.33 -10.37
CA THR A 75 -1.94 -2.54 -9.72
C THR A 75 -1.77 -1.47 -8.63
N VAL A 76 -1.57 -1.90 -7.39
CA VAL A 76 -1.36 -1.04 -6.22
C VAL A 76 -0.24 -1.58 -5.34
N THR A 77 0.30 -0.72 -4.48
CA THR A 77 1.39 -1.09 -3.58
C THR A 77 1.09 -0.66 -2.15
N PHE A 78 1.10 -1.62 -1.22
CA PHE A 78 1.19 -1.34 0.20
C PHE A 78 2.64 -0.97 0.52
N THR A 79 2.88 0.25 0.97
CA THR A 79 4.22 0.74 1.27
C THR A 79 4.54 0.63 2.76
N ASN A 80 5.82 0.49 3.07
CA ASN A 80 6.33 0.49 4.44
C ASN A 80 5.59 -0.54 5.33
N VAL A 81 5.56 -1.80 4.89
CA VAL A 81 5.01 -2.92 5.66
C VAL A 81 6.13 -3.53 6.48
N GLU A 82 5.96 -3.55 7.78
CA GLU A 82 6.94 -4.15 8.71
C GLU A 82 7.05 -5.66 8.53
N ALA A 83 8.16 -6.25 8.97
CA ALA A 83 8.33 -7.70 8.96
C ALA A 83 7.25 -8.38 9.81
N GLY A 84 6.67 -9.46 9.29
CA GLY A 84 5.57 -10.15 9.97
C GLY A 84 4.77 -11.07 9.04
N ASN A 85 3.72 -11.66 9.58
CA ASN A 85 2.81 -12.54 8.86
C ASN A 85 1.51 -11.79 8.50
N TYR A 86 1.13 -11.85 7.24
CA TYR A 86 -0.01 -11.12 6.70
C TYR A 86 -0.80 -11.97 5.72
N ALA A 87 -1.99 -11.51 5.40
CA ALA A 87 -2.81 -11.96 4.29
C ALA A 87 -3.38 -10.75 3.56
N ILE A 88 -3.57 -10.84 2.24
CA ILE A 88 -4.25 -9.81 1.46
C ILE A 88 -5.61 -10.35 1.05
N MET A 89 -6.64 -9.52 1.26
CA MET A 89 -7.95 -9.72 0.67
C MET A 89 -8.24 -8.62 -0.34
N VAL A 90 -8.86 -8.99 -1.43
CA VAL A 90 -9.28 -8.06 -2.48
C VAL A 90 -10.75 -8.30 -2.84
N MET A 91 -11.46 -7.24 -3.20
CA MET A 91 -12.86 -7.27 -3.56
C MET A 91 -13.13 -6.30 -4.71
N HIS A 92 -13.92 -6.71 -5.69
CA HIS A 92 -14.41 -5.84 -6.74
C HIS A 92 -15.77 -5.25 -6.32
N ASP A 93 -15.73 -4.08 -5.72
CA ASP A 93 -16.91 -3.30 -5.29
C ASP A 93 -17.53 -2.59 -6.50
N GLU A 94 -18.47 -3.27 -7.20
CA GLU A 94 -19.05 -2.78 -8.46
C GLU A 94 -19.98 -1.58 -8.27
N ASN A 95 -20.55 -1.40 -7.07
CA ASN A 95 -21.48 -0.32 -6.75
C ASN A 95 -20.90 0.80 -5.87
N ASP A 96 -19.59 0.69 -5.53
CA ASP A 96 -18.84 1.66 -4.70
C ASP A 96 -19.44 1.89 -3.28
N ASN A 97 -20.11 0.88 -2.72
CA ASN A 97 -20.66 0.97 -1.36
C ASN A 97 -19.66 0.64 -0.24
N ASN A 98 -18.44 0.24 -0.60
CA ASN A 98 -17.30 -0.10 0.25
C ASN A 98 -17.53 -1.30 1.18
N ARG A 99 -18.32 -2.25 0.75
CA ARG A 99 -18.59 -3.50 1.47
C ARG A 99 -18.92 -4.62 0.50
N MET A 100 -18.80 -5.87 0.96
CA MET A 100 -19.28 -7.05 0.24
C MET A 100 -20.81 -7.11 0.36
N ASP A 101 -21.49 -7.23 -0.76
CA ASP A 101 -22.92 -7.50 -0.81
C ASP A 101 -23.18 -9.01 -0.89
N PHE A 102 -24.29 -9.43 -0.29
CA PHE A 102 -24.67 -10.83 -0.22
C PHE A 102 -26.10 -11.04 -0.66
N GLU A 103 -26.35 -12.14 -1.34
CA GLU A 103 -27.69 -12.64 -1.62
C GLU A 103 -27.77 -14.10 -1.19
N ASN A 104 -28.75 -14.44 -0.36
CA ASN A 104 -28.95 -15.79 0.20
C ASN A 104 -27.65 -16.37 0.85
N GLY A 105 -26.83 -15.51 1.45
CA GLY A 105 -25.56 -15.89 2.07
C GLY A 105 -24.39 -16.08 1.09
N MET A 106 -24.60 -15.84 -0.20
CA MET A 106 -23.55 -15.89 -1.22
C MET A 106 -23.05 -14.49 -1.55
N PRO A 107 -21.73 -14.27 -1.67
CA PRO A 107 -21.19 -13.02 -2.15
C PRO A 107 -21.71 -12.70 -3.57
N LEU A 108 -22.15 -11.47 -3.79
CA LEU A 108 -22.54 -10.97 -5.11
C LEU A 108 -21.34 -10.43 -5.88
N GLU A 109 -20.33 -9.96 -5.17
CA GLU A 109 -19.15 -9.35 -5.73
C GLU A 109 -17.99 -10.34 -5.76
N SER A 110 -17.15 -10.19 -6.79
CA SER A 110 -15.94 -11.01 -6.92
C SER A 110 -14.92 -10.64 -5.85
N TYR A 111 -14.27 -11.64 -5.30
CA TYR A 111 -13.19 -11.46 -4.33
C TYR A 111 -12.06 -12.44 -4.55
N GLY A 112 -10.90 -12.13 -4.01
CA GLY A 112 -9.72 -12.97 -4.05
C GLY A 112 -8.83 -12.74 -2.84
N MET A 113 -7.78 -13.53 -2.72
CA MET A 113 -6.82 -13.38 -1.64
C MET A 113 -5.41 -13.79 -2.07
N SER A 114 -4.41 -13.39 -1.30
CA SER A 114 -3.03 -13.84 -1.50
C SER A 114 -2.95 -15.36 -1.61
N ASN A 115 -1.95 -15.85 -2.33
CA ASN A 115 -1.72 -17.26 -2.65
C ASN A 115 -2.77 -17.91 -3.58
N ASN A 116 -3.88 -17.24 -3.91
CA ASN A 116 -4.96 -17.77 -4.75
C ASN A 116 -5.39 -19.20 -4.37
N PRO A 117 -5.74 -19.46 -3.13
CA PRO A 117 -6.12 -20.81 -2.70
C PRO A 117 -7.35 -21.31 -3.45
N MET A 118 -7.35 -22.61 -3.74
CA MET A 118 -8.48 -23.32 -4.39
C MET A 118 -9.36 -24.02 -3.34
N SER A 119 -9.50 -23.41 -2.16
CA SER A 119 -10.30 -23.94 -1.07
C SER A 119 -11.79 -23.64 -1.25
N TYR A 120 -12.65 -24.59 -0.80
CA TYR A 120 -14.08 -24.39 -0.74
C TYR A 120 -14.50 -23.83 0.62
N GLY A 121 -15.48 -22.95 0.62
CA GLY A 121 -16.02 -22.33 1.85
C GLY A 121 -15.46 -20.93 2.12
N PRO A 122 -15.70 -20.40 3.33
CA PRO A 122 -15.27 -19.07 3.69
C PRO A 122 -13.75 -18.94 3.65
N PRO A 123 -13.21 -17.75 3.28
CA PRO A 123 -11.76 -17.50 3.31
C PRO A 123 -11.11 -17.84 4.65
N GLN A 124 -9.95 -18.49 4.61
CA GLN A 124 -9.17 -18.85 5.80
C GLN A 124 -7.85 -18.10 5.79
N TYR A 125 -7.45 -17.53 6.94
CA TYR A 125 -6.18 -16.80 7.06
C TYR A 125 -4.98 -17.67 6.69
N GLN A 126 -4.97 -18.92 7.12
CA GLN A 126 -3.85 -19.84 6.89
C GLN A 126 -3.61 -20.14 5.39
N ASP A 127 -4.67 -20.11 4.57
CA ASP A 127 -4.57 -20.32 3.13
C ASP A 127 -4.00 -19.09 2.41
N ALA A 128 -4.28 -17.90 2.93
CA ALA A 128 -3.86 -16.62 2.36
C ALA A 128 -2.55 -16.10 2.96
N LYS A 129 -2.08 -16.68 4.07
CA LYS A 129 -0.95 -16.18 4.84
C LYS A 129 0.37 -16.19 4.04
N PHE A 130 1.14 -15.11 4.17
CA PHE A 130 2.51 -14.99 3.70
C PHE A 130 3.35 -14.23 4.73
N GLU A 131 4.67 -14.34 4.60
CA GLU A 131 5.62 -13.68 5.48
C GLU A 131 6.32 -12.53 4.76
N VAL A 132 6.41 -11.38 5.42
CA VAL A 132 7.22 -10.22 5.02
C VAL A 132 8.49 -10.23 5.86
N ASN A 133 9.64 -10.25 5.21
CA ASN A 133 10.96 -10.24 5.84
C ASN A 133 11.73 -8.97 5.41
N ASP A 134 12.77 -9.14 4.61
CA ASP A 134 13.73 -8.12 4.22
C ASP A 134 13.66 -7.73 2.74
N LYS A 135 12.61 -8.18 2.03
CA LYS A 135 12.46 -7.95 0.58
C LYS A 135 11.05 -7.51 0.23
N ASP A 136 10.95 -6.68 -0.79
CA ASP A 136 9.70 -6.35 -1.44
C ASP A 136 9.04 -7.60 -2.03
N LEU A 137 7.72 -7.66 -1.99
CA LEU A 137 6.91 -8.77 -2.46
C LEU A 137 6.00 -8.33 -3.60
N SER A 138 5.63 -9.30 -4.44
CA SER A 138 4.64 -9.09 -5.51
C SER A 138 3.65 -10.25 -5.56
N PHE A 139 2.37 -9.92 -5.66
CA PHE A 139 1.27 -10.87 -5.77
C PHE A 139 0.45 -10.60 -7.02
N ASN A 140 0.13 -11.67 -7.74
CA ASN A 140 -0.92 -11.66 -8.77
C ASN A 140 -2.14 -12.37 -8.17
N ILE A 141 -3.18 -11.61 -7.83
CA ILE A 141 -4.40 -12.13 -7.22
C ILE A 141 -5.48 -12.24 -8.28
N ARG A 142 -6.27 -13.30 -8.22
CA ARG A 142 -7.39 -13.60 -9.13
C ARG A 142 -8.71 -13.50 -8.37
N PHE A 143 -9.74 -13.07 -9.08
CA PHE A 143 -11.13 -13.16 -8.66
C PHE A 143 -11.76 -14.51 -9.04
#